data_02f3e4dc190550bb0121404fe57b69e3
#
_entry.id   02f3e4dc190550bb0121404fe57b69e3
#
_cell.length_a   1.000
_cell.length_b   1.000
_cell.length_c   1.000
_cell.angle_alpha   90.00
_cell.angle_beta   90.00
_cell.angle_gamma   90.00
#
_symmetry.space_group_name_H-M   'P 1'
#
loop_
_entity.id
_entity.type
_entity.pdbx_description
1 polymer ?
#
loop_
_entity_poly.entity_id
_entity_poly.type
_entity_poly.pdbx_seq_one_letter_code
_entity_poly.pdbx_strand_id
1 'polypeptide(L)'
;MRLERLILTENECCKTAKPMTPRGIMLHSTGADNPNLRRYVGPDDGLLGYNRFGNHWNTLRPGGRQVCVHAFIGRLADGGIASYQTLPWQQRGWHAGRGKKGSANATHIGIEICEDSLSDGLYFDSVYREAAELCAYLCIIFGLPAESVICHSEGYALGIASNHADVSHWFPRHGKSMGTFRADVARLISVGHIPPVFGAVVNVPSPIPQVWRVQLGAFSKRDNAAALLERVKNAGFSDAFLIRGS
;
A
#
# COMPACT_ATOMS: atom_id res chain seq x y z
N MET A 1 5.24 6.74 5.91
CA MET A 1 4.42 5.58 5.52
C MET A 1 4.58 4.46 6.54
N ARG A 2 3.49 3.81 6.86
CA ARG A 2 3.49 2.56 7.63
C ARG A 2 2.99 1.43 6.73
N LEU A 3 3.91 0.61 6.21
CA LEU A 3 3.57 -0.52 5.33
C LEU A 3 3.67 -1.83 6.11
N GLU A 4 2.53 -2.47 6.30
CA GLU A 4 2.37 -3.82 6.88
C GLU A 4 2.09 -4.83 5.76
N ARG A 5 2.24 -6.11 6.05
CA ARG A 5 2.01 -7.18 5.07
C ARG A 5 1.13 -8.26 5.65
N LEU A 6 -0.05 -8.45 5.04
CA LEU A 6 -0.94 -9.55 5.32
C LEU A 6 -1.54 -10.04 4.00
N ILE A 7 -0.90 -11.02 3.37
CA ILE A 7 -1.33 -11.57 2.09
C ILE A 7 -2.64 -12.35 2.28
N LEU A 8 -3.66 -12.03 1.47
CA LEU A 8 -4.98 -12.63 1.54
C LEU A 8 -4.99 -13.99 0.81
N THR A 9 -4.37 -14.99 1.43
CA THR A 9 -4.10 -16.31 0.81
C THR A 9 -5.35 -17.09 0.45
N GLU A 10 -6.49 -16.80 1.10
CA GLU A 10 -7.76 -17.46 0.79
C GLU A 10 -8.48 -16.83 -0.41
N ASN A 11 -8.06 -15.64 -0.87
CA ASN A 11 -8.63 -14.99 -2.03
C ASN A 11 -8.26 -15.74 -3.33
N GLU A 12 -9.24 -15.94 -4.22
CA GLU A 12 -9.05 -16.63 -5.49
C GLU A 12 -7.93 -16.04 -6.34
N CYS A 13 -7.76 -14.73 -6.29
CA CYS A 13 -6.72 -14.00 -6.97
C CYS A 13 -5.32 -14.44 -6.49
N CYS A 14 -5.14 -14.55 -5.17
CA CYS A 14 -3.90 -15.04 -4.59
C CYS A 14 -3.65 -16.50 -4.98
N LYS A 15 -4.68 -17.35 -4.92
CA LYS A 15 -4.59 -18.77 -5.27
C LYS A 15 -4.25 -19.03 -6.74
N THR A 16 -4.71 -18.17 -7.65
CA THR A 16 -4.39 -18.31 -9.09
C THR A 16 -2.95 -17.92 -9.43
N ALA A 17 -2.32 -17.11 -8.60
CA ALA A 17 -0.90 -16.74 -8.66
C ALA A 17 -0.38 -16.32 -10.06
N LYS A 18 -1.22 -15.67 -10.87
CA LYS A 18 -0.82 -15.21 -12.22
C LYS A 18 0.24 -14.13 -12.11
N PRO A 19 1.40 -14.26 -12.79
CA PRO A 19 2.43 -13.23 -12.75
C PRO A 19 2.01 -11.96 -13.48
N MET A 20 2.59 -10.83 -13.04
CA MET A 20 2.44 -9.52 -13.66
C MET A 20 3.77 -8.77 -13.58
N THR A 21 4.10 -8.03 -14.63
CA THR A 21 5.16 -7.02 -14.59
C THR A 21 4.50 -5.66 -14.40
N PRO A 22 4.70 -4.98 -13.26
CA PRO A 22 4.13 -3.66 -13.03
C PRO A 22 4.61 -2.64 -14.07
N ARG A 23 3.68 -1.91 -14.67
CA ARG A 23 3.92 -0.81 -15.61
C ARG A 23 3.26 0.49 -15.16
N GLY A 24 2.53 0.45 -14.04
CA GLY A 24 1.86 1.58 -13.42
C GLY A 24 1.17 1.18 -12.15
N ILE A 25 0.56 2.17 -11.52
CA ILE A 25 -0.23 2.03 -10.30
C ILE A 25 -1.61 2.59 -10.58
N MET A 26 -2.66 1.90 -10.14
CA MET A 26 -4.03 2.38 -10.24
C MET A 26 -4.61 2.58 -8.85
N LEU A 27 -4.96 3.83 -8.55
CA LEU A 27 -5.65 4.21 -7.32
C LEU A 27 -7.15 3.98 -7.45
N HIS A 28 -7.68 3.42 -6.38
CA HIS A 28 -9.10 3.24 -6.13
C HIS A 28 -9.46 3.81 -4.77
N SER A 29 -10.75 3.93 -4.52
CA SER A 29 -11.31 4.15 -3.21
C SER A 29 -12.53 3.24 -3.00
N THR A 30 -12.75 2.82 -1.76
CA THR A 30 -13.65 1.68 -1.48
C THR A 30 -15.14 1.95 -1.73
N GLY A 31 -15.53 3.20 -2.00
CA GLY A 31 -16.92 3.58 -2.26
C GLY A 31 -17.87 3.29 -1.08
N ALA A 32 -17.34 3.20 0.14
CA ALA A 32 -18.11 2.85 1.33
C ALA A 32 -17.64 3.67 2.52
N ASP A 33 -18.57 4.22 3.28
CA ASP A 33 -18.28 4.96 4.52
C ASP A 33 -17.76 4.00 5.61
N ASN A 34 -16.54 3.53 5.40
CA ASN A 34 -15.83 2.66 6.34
C ASN A 34 -14.32 2.81 6.23
N PRO A 35 -13.70 3.71 7.01
CA PRO A 35 -12.27 3.97 6.97
C PRO A 35 -11.40 2.85 7.55
N ASN A 36 -11.99 1.81 8.15
CA ASN A 36 -11.27 0.81 8.92
C ASN A 36 -10.72 -0.32 8.04
N LEU A 37 -9.42 -0.55 8.09
CA LEU A 37 -8.75 -1.63 7.37
C LEU A 37 -9.32 -3.01 7.69
N ARG A 38 -9.73 -3.27 8.95
CA ARG A 38 -10.35 -4.56 9.33
C ARG A 38 -11.58 -4.95 8.52
N ARG A 39 -12.23 -3.98 7.84
CA ARG A 39 -13.35 -4.27 6.92
C ARG A 39 -12.89 -5.03 5.70
N TYR A 40 -11.68 -4.81 5.24
CA TYR A 40 -11.14 -5.31 3.97
C TYR A 40 -10.01 -6.31 4.18
N VAL A 41 -9.15 -6.06 5.16
CA VAL A 41 -7.97 -6.87 5.47
C VAL A 41 -8.26 -7.73 6.70
N GLY A 42 -7.90 -8.98 6.66
CA GLY A 42 -8.11 -9.91 7.79
C GLY A 42 -7.55 -11.30 7.49
N PRO A 43 -7.51 -12.13 8.51
CA PRO A 43 -7.95 -11.94 9.90
C PRO A 43 -7.15 -10.87 10.65
N ASP A 44 -7.58 -10.55 11.90
CA ASP A 44 -6.87 -9.62 12.78
C ASP A 44 -5.46 -10.14 13.09
N ASP A 45 -4.48 -9.30 12.90
CA ASP A 45 -3.06 -9.54 13.17
C ASP A 45 -2.57 -8.86 14.47
N GLY A 46 -3.51 -8.37 15.29
CA GLY A 46 -3.25 -7.58 16.49
C GLY A 46 -3.18 -6.07 16.26
N LEU A 47 -3.24 -5.60 15.01
CA LEU A 47 -3.24 -4.18 14.62
C LEU A 47 -4.55 -3.76 13.98
N LEU A 48 -5.16 -4.65 13.20
CA LEU A 48 -6.40 -4.38 12.46
C LEU A 48 -7.62 -4.24 13.37
N GLY A 49 -7.68 -5.02 14.43
CA GLY A 49 -8.83 -5.14 15.32
C GLY A 49 -9.88 -6.13 14.81
N TYR A 50 -10.78 -6.51 15.70
CA TYR A 50 -11.79 -7.53 15.46
C TYR A 50 -12.84 -7.08 14.43
N ASN A 51 -13.04 -7.87 13.38
CA ASN A 51 -14.12 -7.72 12.41
C ASN A 51 -15.26 -8.68 12.73
N ARG A 52 -16.28 -8.19 13.47
CA ARG A 52 -17.42 -9.01 13.91
C ARG A 52 -18.25 -9.62 12.78
N PHE A 53 -18.15 -9.09 11.56
CA PHE A 53 -18.93 -9.56 10.41
C PHE A 53 -18.18 -10.58 9.55
N GLY A 54 -16.87 -10.79 9.79
CA GLY A 54 -16.04 -11.67 8.99
C GLY A 54 -16.01 -11.33 7.47
N ASN A 55 -16.37 -10.09 7.13
CA ASN A 55 -16.58 -9.66 5.74
C ASN A 55 -15.32 -9.06 5.09
N HIS A 56 -14.14 -9.39 5.59
CA HIS A 56 -12.85 -9.04 4.99
C HIS A 56 -12.62 -9.82 3.68
N TRP A 57 -11.66 -9.37 2.89
CA TRP A 57 -11.40 -9.92 1.55
C TRP A 57 -10.52 -11.18 1.54
N ASN A 58 -10.10 -11.68 2.70
CA ASN A 58 -9.40 -12.98 2.80
C ASN A 58 -10.42 -14.14 2.77
N THR A 59 -11.19 -14.20 1.71
CA THR A 59 -12.18 -15.22 1.37
C THR A 59 -12.07 -15.51 -0.11
N LEU A 60 -12.56 -16.66 -0.58
CA LEU A 60 -12.41 -17.07 -1.98
C LEU A 60 -12.93 -15.99 -2.94
N ARG A 61 -14.14 -15.48 -2.68
CA ARG A 61 -14.79 -14.41 -3.48
C ARG A 61 -15.49 -13.42 -2.56
N PRO A 62 -14.84 -12.33 -2.17
CA PRO A 62 -15.42 -11.32 -1.30
C PRO A 62 -16.75 -10.79 -1.88
N GLY A 63 -17.84 -10.91 -1.11
CA GLY A 63 -19.18 -10.53 -1.59
C GLY A 63 -19.62 -11.27 -2.86
N GLY A 64 -19.13 -12.49 -3.09
CA GLY A 64 -19.42 -13.31 -4.27
C GLY A 64 -18.69 -12.89 -5.55
N ARG A 65 -17.77 -11.90 -5.49
CA ARG A 65 -17.09 -11.32 -6.65
C ARG A 65 -15.61 -11.71 -6.71
N GLN A 66 -15.09 -11.81 -7.93
CA GLN A 66 -13.65 -11.90 -8.16
C GLN A 66 -13.05 -10.51 -8.02
N VAL A 67 -12.57 -10.16 -6.84
CA VAL A 67 -11.94 -8.86 -6.56
C VAL A 67 -10.73 -9.05 -5.66
N CYS A 68 -9.65 -8.37 -5.98
CA CYS A 68 -8.48 -8.23 -5.15
C CYS A 68 -7.66 -7.03 -5.57
N VAL A 69 -6.97 -6.44 -4.63
CA VAL A 69 -6.00 -5.35 -4.83
C VAL A 69 -4.69 -5.72 -4.17
N HIS A 70 -3.64 -4.98 -4.48
CA HIS A 70 -2.31 -5.23 -3.94
C HIS A 70 -2.13 -4.59 -2.57
N ALA A 71 -2.84 -3.50 -2.29
CA ALA A 71 -2.83 -2.87 -0.97
C ALA A 71 -4.15 -2.18 -0.64
N PHE A 72 -4.45 -2.11 0.66
CA PHE A 72 -5.44 -1.22 1.24
C PHE A 72 -4.75 -0.18 2.11
N ILE A 73 -5.28 1.05 2.13
CA ILE A 73 -4.86 2.14 3.00
C ILE A 73 -6.04 2.59 3.84
N GLY A 74 -5.86 2.68 5.15
CA GLY A 74 -6.95 3.09 6.04
C GLY A 74 -6.57 3.07 7.51
N ARG A 75 -7.59 3.07 8.36
CA ARG A 75 -7.46 3.20 9.81
C ARG A 75 -7.26 1.84 10.49
N LEU A 76 -6.28 1.77 11.38
CA LEU A 76 -6.03 0.67 12.30
C LEU A 76 -6.99 0.72 13.51
N ALA A 77 -6.92 -0.28 14.40
CA ALA A 77 -7.72 -0.34 15.61
C ALA A 77 -7.40 0.78 16.61
N ASP A 78 -6.15 1.24 16.67
CA ASP A 78 -5.68 2.35 17.50
C ASP A 78 -5.97 3.75 16.92
N GLY A 79 -6.58 3.80 15.73
CA GLY A 79 -6.87 5.04 15.01
C GLY A 79 -5.75 5.53 14.09
N GLY A 80 -4.57 4.91 14.12
CA GLY A 80 -3.47 5.22 13.22
C GLY A 80 -3.78 4.84 11.76
N ILE A 81 -3.06 5.43 10.81
CA ILE A 81 -3.17 5.10 9.39
C ILE A 81 -2.04 4.15 8.99
N ALA A 82 -2.37 3.17 8.16
CA ALA A 82 -1.40 2.25 7.57
C ALA A 82 -1.80 1.80 6.17
N SER A 83 -0.79 1.36 5.43
CA SER A 83 -0.94 0.60 4.19
C SER A 83 -0.76 -0.88 4.50
N TYR A 84 -1.63 -1.74 3.98
CA TYR A 84 -1.51 -3.20 4.06
C TYR A 84 -1.31 -3.81 2.70
N GLN A 85 -0.14 -4.41 2.46
CA GLN A 85 0.07 -5.23 1.27
C GLN A 85 -0.72 -6.53 1.41
N THR A 86 -1.66 -6.74 0.50
CA THR A 86 -2.62 -7.87 0.50
C THR A 86 -2.41 -8.87 -0.64
N LEU A 87 -1.60 -8.48 -1.64
CA LEU A 87 -1.21 -9.33 -2.77
C LEU A 87 0.27 -9.04 -3.12
N PRO A 88 1.08 -10.03 -3.54
CA PRO A 88 2.42 -9.75 -4.07
C PRO A 88 2.37 -8.74 -5.21
N TRP A 89 3.28 -7.73 -5.21
CA TRP A 89 3.26 -6.64 -6.19
C TRP A 89 3.34 -7.09 -7.65
N GLN A 90 4.03 -8.19 -7.90
CA GLN A 90 4.23 -8.79 -9.23
C GLN A 90 3.22 -9.89 -9.55
N GLN A 91 2.11 -9.93 -8.84
CA GLN A 91 1.00 -10.84 -9.10
C GLN A 91 -0.19 -10.06 -9.65
N ARG A 92 -0.86 -10.60 -10.66
CA ARG A 92 -2.01 -9.96 -11.29
C ARG A 92 -3.16 -9.79 -10.32
N GLY A 93 -3.62 -8.55 -10.15
CA GLY A 93 -4.83 -8.22 -9.39
C GLY A 93 -6.12 -8.33 -10.21
N TRP A 94 -7.27 -8.17 -9.53
CA TRP A 94 -8.59 -8.08 -10.16
C TRP A 94 -9.33 -6.87 -9.59
N HIS A 95 -8.95 -5.66 -10.04
CA HIS A 95 -9.43 -4.38 -9.50
C HIS A 95 -9.94 -3.41 -10.57
N ALA A 96 -9.52 -3.58 -11.82
CA ALA A 96 -9.77 -2.59 -12.88
C ALA A 96 -10.95 -2.95 -13.80
N GLY A 97 -11.50 -4.16 -13.67
CA GLY A 97 -12.45 -4.65 -14.68
C GLY A 97 -11.81 -4.76 -16.07
N ARG A 98 -12.54 -4.42 -17.13
CA ARG A 98 -12.07 -4.48 -18.51
C ARG A 98 -12.56 -3.28 -19.31
N GLY A 99 -11.69 -2.65 -20.06
CA GLY A 99 -11.98 -1.62 -21.06
C GLY A 99 -11.85 -2.14 -22.50
N LYS A 100 -12.03 -1.24 -23.46
CA LYS A 100 -11.99 -1.57 -24.90
C LYS A 100 -10.61 -2.04 -25.38
N LYS A 101 -9.53 -1.59 -24.72
CA LYS A 101 -8.14 -1.91 -25.06
C LYS A 101 -7.53 -2.98 -24.16
N GLY A 102 -8.28 -3.57 -23.23
CA GLY A 102 -7.80 -4.59 -22.33
C GLY A 102 -8.12 -4.32 -20.86
N SER A 103 -7.21 -4.70 -19.95
CA SER A 103 -7.41 -4.56 -18.51
C SER A 103 -6.12 -4.18 -17.79
N ALA A 104 -6.17 -3.12 -17.00
CA ALA A 104 -5.09 -2.70 -16.13
C ALA A 104 -4.73 -3.77 -15.07
N ASN A 105 -5.62 -4.73 -14.80
CA ASN A 105 -5.31 -5.89 -13.95
C ASN A 105 -4.02 -6.63 -14.35
N ALA A 106 -3.61 -6.56 -15.61
CA ALA A 106 -2.45 -7.26 -16.13
C ALA A 106 -1.15 -6.44 -16.04
N THR A 107 -1.24 -5.15 -15.67
CA THR A 107 -0.12 -4.20 -15.78
C THR A 107 -0.01 -3.19 -14.66
N HIS A 108 -1.04 -3.01 -13.85
CA HIS A 108 -1.05 -1.99 -12.80
C HIS A 108 -1.21 -2.62 -11.40
N ILE A 109 -0.44 -2.11 -10.47
CA ILE A 109 -0.63 -2.36 -9.04
C ILE A 109 -1.89 -1.62 -8.60
N GLY A 110 -2.92 -2.32 -8.11
CA GLY A 110 -4.14 -1.71 -7.58
C GLY A 110 -4.01 -1.39 -6.11
N ILE A 111 -4.37 -0.17 -5.72
CA ILE A 111 -4.38 0.31 -4.34
C ILE A 111 -5.76 0.86 -4.02
N GLU A 112 -6.39 0.38 -2.96
CA GLU A 112 -7.68 0.87 -2.44
C GLU A 112 -7.46 1.76 -1.23
N ILE A 113 -7.95 2.98 -1.28
CA ILE A 113 -8.01 3.87 -0.12
C ILE A 113 -9.39 3.71 0.53
N CYS A 114 -9.43 3.32 1.80
CA CYS A 114 -10.68 3.20 2.56
C CYS A 114 -11.33 4.58 2.70
N GLU A 115 -12.56 4.72 2.23
CA GLU A 115 -13.30 5.98 2.36
C GLU A 115 -13.94 6.12 3.75
N ASP A 116 -14.03 7.36 4.19
CA ASP A 116 -14.94 7.80 5.25
C ASP A 116 -16.24 8.34 4.63
N SER A 117 -16.99 9.16 5.39
CA SER A 117 -18.15 9.90 4.89
C SER A 117 -17.82 10.98 3.84
N LEU A 118 -16.59 11.02 3.32
CA LEU A 118 -16.03 11.99 2.36
C LEU A 118 -15.92 13.43 2.90
N SER A 119 -15.96 13.61 4.22
CA SER A 119 -16.00 14.94 4.85
C SER A 119 -14.93 15.17 5.92
N ASP A 120 -14.28 14.13 6.45
CA ASP A 120 -13.21 14.26 7.44
C ASP A 120 -11.88 14.65 6.77
N GLY A 121 -11.57 15.95 6.78
CA GLY A 121 -10.35 16.47 6.18
C GLY A 121 -9.08 15.95 6.83
N LEU A 122 -9.07 15.68 8.14
CA LEU A 122 -7.87 15.15 8.82
C LEU A 122 -7.61 13.69 8.44
N TYR A 123 -8.68 12.91 8.32
CA TYR A 123 -8.57 11.55 7.83
C TYR A 123 -8.08 11.55 6.37
N PHE A 124 -8.72 12.35 5.52
CA PHE A 124 -8.34 12.49 4.11
C PHE A 124 -6.86 12.84 3.96
N ASP A 125 -6.38 13.89 4.63
CA ASP A 125 -4.98 14.32 4.55
C ASP A 125 -4.01 13.21 4.97
N SER A 126 -4.41 12.40 5.96
CA SER A 126 -3.59 11.30 6.47
C SER A 126 -3.49 10.15 5.47
N VAL A 127 -4.61 9.69 4.89
CA VAL A 127 -4.61 8.60 3.90
C VAL A 127 -4.07 9.04 2.53
N TYR A 128 -4.28 10.31 2.16
CA TYR A 128 -3.70 10.89 0.94
C TYR A 128 -2.17 10.90 1.00
N ARG A 129 -1.60 11.33 2.13
CA ARG A 129 -0.15 11.32 2.35
C ARG A 129 0.40 9.90 2.33
N GLU A 130 -0.24 8.99 3.06
CA GLU A 130 0.14 7.57 3.09
C GLU A 130 0.12 6.96 1.69
N ALA A 131 -0.92 7.28 0.88
CA ALA A 131 -1.04 6.82 -0.50
C ALA A 131 0.07 7.39 -1.40
N ALA A 132 0.40 8.68 -1.26
CA ALA A 132 1.47 9.30 -2.03
C ALA A 132 2.84 8.68 -1.71
N GLU A 133 3.11 8.40 -0.43
CA GLU A 133 4.33 7.75 0.02
C GLU A 133 4.42 6.30 -0.47
N LEU A 134 3.32 5.53 -0.44
CA LEU A 134 3.29 4.18 -0.99
C LEU A 134 3.50 4.18 -2.51
N CYS A 135 2.85 5.09 -3.24
CA CYS A 135 3.04 5.23 -4.68
C CYS A 135 4.48 5.61 -5.03
N ALA A 136 5.08 6.55 -4.31
CA ALA A 136 6.48 6.93 -4.52
C ALA A 136 7.43 5.75 -4.28
N TYR A 137 7.24 5.01 -3.19
CA TYR A 137 7.98 3.79 -2.90
C TYR A 137 7.88 2.77 -4.05
N LEU A 138 6.65 2.48 -4.52
CA LEU A 138 6.42 1.55 -5.62
C LEU A 138 7.02 2.05 -6.93
N CYS A 139 6.93 3.35 -7.22
CA CYS A 139 7.58 3.95 -8.39
C CYS A 139 9.10 3.73 -8.34
N ILE A 140 9.74 3.95 -7.20
CA ILE A 140 11.17 3.76 -7.03
C ILE A 140 11.56 2.30 -7.26
N ILE A 141 10.90 1.35 -6.59
CA ILE A 141 11.29 -0.07 -6.67
C ILE A 141 11.01 -0.74 -8.01
N PHE A 142 10.07 -0.20 -8.80
CA PHE A 142 9.74 -0.72 -10.14
C PHE A 142 10.25 0.17 -11.28
N GLY A 143 10.97 1.24 -10.98
CA GLY A 143 11.50 2.16 -11.99
C GLY A 143 10.39 2.87 -12.79
N LEU A 144 9.29 3.22 -12.13
CA LEU A 144 8.11 3.83 -12.75
C LEU A 144 8.15 5.36 -12.54
N PRO A 145 7.76 6.16 -13.55
CA PRO A 145 7.58 7.59 -13.38
C PRO A 145 6.27 7.90 -12.65
N ALA A 146 6.16 9.06 -12.01
CA ALA A 146 4.94 9.47 -11.29
C ALA A 146 3.71 9.54 -12.21
N GLU A 147 3.90 9.80 -13.50
CA GLU A 147 2.86 9.84 -14.54
C GLU A 147 2.19 8.50 -14.76
N SER A 148 2.85 7.38 -14.39
CA SER A 148 2.26 6.05 -14.44
C SER A 148 1.28 5.76 -13.31
N VAL A 149 1.12 6.68 -12.36
CA VAL A 149 0.11 6.62 -11.32
C VAL A 149 -1.18 7.24 -11.86
N ILE A 150 -2.19 6.41 -12.06
CA ILE A 150 -3.51 6.80 -12.57
C ILE A 150 -4.60 6.44 -11.57
N CYS A 151 -5.79 6.99 -11.73
CA CYS A 151 -6.98 6.51 -11.03
C CYS A 151 -7.87 5.66 -11.94
N HIS A 152 -8.91 5.04 -11.39
CA HIS A 152 -9.79 4.16 -12.16
C HIS A 152 -10.48 4.89 -13.31
N SER A 153 -10.96 6.13 -13.11
CA SER A 153 -11.60 6.93 -14.16
C SER A 153 -10.64 7.30 -15.30
N GLU A 154 -9.37 7.59 -15.01
CA GLU A 154 -8.33 7.78 -16.02
C GLU A 154 -8.07 6.46 -16.78
N GLY A 155 -8.04 5.33 -16.09
CA GLY A 155 -7.92 4.00 -16.72
C GLY A 155 -9.10 3.69 -17.64
N TYR A 156 -10.32 4.11 -17.30
CA TYR A 156 -11.48 4.02 -18.19
C TYR A 156 -11.30 4.88 -19.44
N ALA A 157 -10.87 6.14 -19.29
CA ALA A 157 -10.58 7.02 -20.42
C ALA A 157 -9.49 6.45 -21.35
N LEU A 158 -8.48 5.79 -20.80
CA LEU A 158 -7.44 5.08 -21.53
C LEU A 158 -7.93 3.78 -22.20
N GLY A 159 -9.11 3.30 -21.84
CA GLY A 159 -9.72 2.06 -22.37
C GLY A 159 -9.19 0.77 -21.73
N ILE A 160 -8.59 0.85 -20.55
CA ILE A 160 -7.99 -0.30 -19.83
C ILE A 160 -8.71 -0.65 -18.53
N ALA A 161 -9.81 0.03 -18.22
CA ALA A 161 -10.63 -0.22 -17.03
C ALA A 161 -12.13 -0.10 -17.35
N SER A 162 -12.97 -0.62 -16.46
CA SER A 162 -14.41 -0.36 -16.44
C SER A 162 -14.71 1.08 -15.97
N ASN A 163 -15.96 1.52 -16.11
CA ASN A 163 -16.34 2.89 -15.71
C ASN A 163 -16.60 2.95 -14.20
N HIS A 164 -15.69 3.60 -13.47
CA HIS A 164 -15.82 3.90 -12.04
C HIS A 164 -15.23 5.28 -11.74
N ALA A 165 -15.83 6.01 -10.79
CA ALA A 165 -15.37 7.33 -10.40
C ALA A 165 -14.18 7.29 -9.44
N ASP A 166 -14.17 6.33 -8.51
CA ASP A 166 -13.16 6.12 -7.47
C ASP A 166 -12.64 7.44 -6.86
N VAL A 167 -11.33 7.68 -6.82
CA VAL A 167 -10.80 8.88 -6.15
C VAL A 167 -11.26 10.21 -6.76
N SER A 168 -11.75 10.22 -8.00
CA SER A 168 -12.19 11.45 -8.69
C SER A 168 -13.43 12.09 -8.06
N HIS A 169 -14.24 11.35 -7.31
CA HIS A 169 -15.39 11.91 -6.60
C HIS A 169 -15.02 12.44 -5.20
N TRP A 170 -13.89 12.01 -4.67
CA TRP A 170 -13.46 12.31 -3.30
C TRP A 170 -12.38 13.41 -3.26
N PHE A 171 -11.28 13.26 -4.01
CA PHE A 171 -10.15 14.21 -3.99
C PHE A 171 -10.55 15.67 -4.18
N PRO A 172 -11.45 16.04 -5.13
CA PRO A 172 -11.85 17.44 -5.32
C PRO A 172 -12.58 18.05 -4.12
N ARG A 173 -13.22 17.24 -3.27
CA ARG A 173 -13.87 17.73 -2.03
C ARG A 173 -12.87 18.31 -1.04
N HIS A 174 -11.61 17.89 -1.13
CA HIS A 174 -10.50 18.34 -0.31
C HIS A 174 -9.47 19.17 -1.10
N GLY A 175 -9.88 19.77 -2.23
CA GLY A 175 -9.01 20.62 -3.06
C GLY A 175 -7.85 19.88 -3.73
N LYS A 176 -7.95 18.56 -3.90
CA LYS A 176 -6.94 17.71 -4.54
C LYS A 176 -7.42 17.18 -5.89
N SER A 177 -6.47 16.71 -6.69
CA SER A 177 -6.71 16.08 -7.99
C SER A 177 -5.64 15.02 -8.26
N MET A 178 -5.81 14.20 -9.28
CA MET A 178 -4.75 13.30 -9.72
C MET A 178 -3.50 14.05 -10.21
N GLY A 179 -3.66 15.26 -10.71
CA GLY A 179 -2.53 16.14 -11.07
C GLY A 179 -1.71 16.53 -9.84
N THR A 180 -2.36 17.04 -8.78
CA THR A 180 -1.67 17.37 -7.52
C THR A 180 -1.10 16.13 -6.85
N PHE A 181 -1.79 14.99 -6.92
CA PHE A 181 -1.30 13.73 -6.36
C PHE A 181 0.01 13.28 -7.04
N ARG A 182 0.05 13.26 -8.39
CA ARG A 182 1.27 12.92 -9.14
C ARG A 182 2.42 13.90 -8.87
N ALA A 183 2.13 15.19 -8.68
CA ALA A 183 3.16 16.15 -8.31
C ALA A 183 3.76 15.86 -6.91
N ASP A 184 2.92 15.48 -5.94
CA ASP A 184 3.38 15.06 -4.61
C ASP A 184 4.20 13.77 -4.68
N VAL A 185 3.79 12.77 -5.46
CA VAL A 185 4.55 11.53 -5.72
C VAL A 185 5.90 11.84 -6.38
N ALA A 186 5.93 12.68 -7.42
CA ALA A 186 7.17 13.05 -8.10
C ALA A 186 8.16 13.75 -7.15
N ARG A 187 7.66 14.64 -6.28
CA ARG A 187 8.47 15.29 -5.25
C ARG A 187 9.08 14.27 -4.27
N LEU A 188 8.28 13.28 -3.82
CA LEU A 188 8.78 12.22 -2.93
C LEU A 188 9.85 11.36 -3.60
N ILE A 189 9.67 11.03 -4.88
CA ILE A 189 10.67 10.30 -5.68
C ILE A 189 11.97 11.11 -5.77
N SER A 190 11.89 12.43 -6.06
CA SER A 190 13.07 13.28 -6.27
C SER A 190 13.96 13.44 -5.03
N VAL A 191 13.36 13.38 -3.84
CA VAL A 191 14.10 13.42 -2.58
C VAL A 191 14.58 12.05 -2.11
N GLY A 192 14.36 11.00 -2.90
CA GLY A 192 14.74 9.62 -2.54
C GLY A 192 14.07 9.13 -1.27
N HIS A 193 12.85 9.61 -0.99
CA HIS A 193 12.11 9.24 0.21
C HIS A 193 11.66 7.78 0.10
N ILE A 194 12.49 6.88 0.62
CA ILE A 194 12.12 5.48 0.86
C ILE A 194 11.72 5.41 2.33
N PRO A 195 10.42 5.39 2.66
CA PRO A 195 9.99 5.27 4.04
C PRO A 195 10.44 3.92 4.62
N PRO A 196 10.67 3.82 5.93
CA PRO A 196 10.98 2.53 6.56
C PRO A 196 9.82 1.58 6.34
N VAL A 197 10.07 0.47 5.66
CA VAL A 197 9.10 -0.61 5.44
C VAL A 197 9.20 -1.55 6.63
N PHE A 198 8.19 -1.59 7.48
CA PHE A 198 8.10 -2.53 8.59
C PHE A 198 7.45 -3.82 8.08
N GLY A 199 8.11 -4.97 8.24
CA GLY A 199 7.55 -6.29 8.02
C GLY A 199 7.63 -6.89 6.61
N ALA A 200 8.19 -6.23 5.60
CA ALA A 200 8.29 -6.79 4.26
C ALA A 200 9.67 -7.38 3.95
N VAL A 201 9.75 -8.70 3.80
CA VAL A 201 10.84 -9.32 3.03
C VAL A 201 10.54 -9.12 1.54
N VAL A 202 11.15 -8.13 0.93
CA VAL A 202 10.98 -7.88 -0.52
C VAL A 202 12.10 -8.61 -1.25
N ASN A 203 11.77 -9.71 -1.93
CA ASN A 203 12.63 -10.23 -2.99
C ASN A 203 12.44 -9.36 -4.24
N VAL A 204 13.24 -8.30 -4.36
CA VAL A 204 13.27 -7.44 -5.55
C VAL A 204 14.44 -7.89 -6.42
N PRO A 205 14.25 -8.17 -7.71
CA PRO A 205 15.39 -8.22 -8.62
C PRO A 205 15.96 -6.80 -8.71
N SER A 206 17.21 -6.63 -8.29
CA SER A 206 17.87 -5.34 -8.19
C SER A 206 18.05 -4.64 -9.54
N PRO A 207 17.77 -3.28 -9.61
CA PRO A 207 18.90 -2.38 -9.64
C PRO A 207 18.76 -1.25 -8.58
N ILE A 208 18.59 -1.59 -7.31
CA ILE A 208 18.79 -0.66 -6.20
C ILE A 208 20.24 -0.75 -5.78
N PRO A 209 20.91 0.36 -5.40
CA PRO A 209 22.25 0.25 -4.82
C PRO A 209 22.20 -0.78 -3.69
N GLN A 210 23.08 -1.76 -3.78
CA GLN A 210 23.15 -2.87 -2.85
C GLN A 210 23.45 -2.30 -1.45
N VAL A 211 22.42 -2.19 -0.61
CA VAL A 211 22.59 -1.69 0.77
C VAL A 211 22.98 -2.88 1.65
N TRP A 212 24.19 -2.85 2.13
CA TRP A 212 24.67 -3.82 3.11
C TRP A 212 24.22 -3.39 4.51
N ARG A 213 23.55 -4.28 5.23
CA ARG A 213 23.19 -4.08 6.64
C ARG A 213 24.19 -4.79 7.52
N VAL A 214 24.73 -4.07 8.50
CA VAL A 214 25.56 -4.65 9.55
C VAL A 214 24.69 -4.89 10.76
N GLN A 215 24.49 -6.16 11.14
CA GLN A 215 23.78 -6.54 12.37
C GLN A 215 24.80 -6.70 13.49
N LEU A 216 24.69 -5.87 14.54
CA LEU A 216 25.62 -5.85 15.66
C LEU A 216 25.23 -6.76 16.85
N GLY A 217 24.01 -7.33 16.81
CA GLY A 217 23.54 -8.27 17.83
C GLY A 217 22.07 -8.62 17.68
N ALA A 218 21.66 -9.72 18.33
CA ALA A 218 20.28 -10.14 18.51
C ALA A 218 20.04 -10.44 20.00
N PHE A 219 18.98 -9.88 20.59
CA PHE A 219 18.70 -9.94 22.01
C PHE A 219 17.25 -10.34 22.27
N SER A 220 17.05 -11.23 23.25
CA SER A 220 15.72 -11.62 23.72
C SER A 220 15.05 -10.56 24.61
N LYS A 221 15.86 -9.65 25.20
CA LYS A 221 15.37 -8.55 26.05
C LYS A 221 15.65 -7.21 25.37
N ARG A 222 14.60 -6.38 25.27
CA ARG A 222 14.66 -5.04 24.63
C ARG A 222 15.72 -4.14 25.27
N ASP A 223 15.87 -4.20 26.60
CA ASP A 223 16.80 -3.31 27.34
C ASP A 223 18.27 -3.61 26.99
N ASN A 224 18.61 -4.88 26.76
CA ASN A 224 19.95 -5.25 26.30
C ASN A 224 20.25 -4.72 24.88
N ALA A 225 19.24 -4.75 24.00
CA ALA A 225 19.36 -4.18 22.67
C ALA A 225 19.50 -2.65 22.73
N ALA A 226 18.73 -1.96 23.59
CA ALA A 226 18.81 -0.53 23.79
C ALA A 226 20.19 -0.10 24.34
N ALA A 227 20.75 -0.83 25.29
CA ALA A 227 22.08 -0.58 25.84
C ALA A 227 23.19 -0.70 24.77
N LEU A 228 23.09 -1.68 23.85
CA LEU A 228 24.01 -1.76 22.71
C LEU A 228 23.80 -0.60 21.74
N LEU A 229 22.57 -0.21 21.43
CA LEU A 229 22.26 0.91 20.54
C LEU A 229 22.90 2.22 21.03
N GLU A 230 22.80 2.53 22.33
CA GLU A 230 23.45 3.70 22.93
C GLU A 230 24.96 3.69 22.73
N ARG A 231 25.60 2.53 22.96
CA ARG A 231 27.05 2.38 22.72
C ARG A 231 27.43 2.61 21.27
N VAL A 232 26.63 2.12 20.34
CA VAL A 232 26.83 2.28 18.88
C VAL A 232 26.69 3.75 18.49
N LYS A 233 25.67 4.44 19.00
CA LYS A 233 25.49 5.89 18.76
C LYS A 233 26.64 6.71 19.31
N ASN A 234 27.11 6.39 20.53
CA ASN A 234 28.26 7.06 21.15
C ASN A 234 29.58 6.78 20.41
N ALA A 235 29.66 5.69 19.65
CA ALA A 235 30.78 5.37 18.77
C ALA A 235 30.72 6.08 17.40
N GLY A 236 29.75 7.01 17.18
CA GLY A 236 29.66 7.84 16.00
C GLY A 236 28.61 7.41 14.96
N PHE A 237 27.83 6.34 15.22
CA PHE A 237 26.75 5.89 14.32
C PHE A 237 25.39 6.43 14.79
N SER A 238 25.19 7.74 14.64
CA SER A 238 24.04 8.47 15.19
C SER A 238 22.69 8.02 14.60
N ASP A 239 22.68 7.47 13.39
CA ASP A 239 21.52 6.94 12.65
C ASP A 239 21.21 5.47 12.93
N ALA A 240 22.00 4.80 13.81
CA ALA A 240 21.71 3.42 14.24
C ALA A 240 20.35 3.33 14.94
N PHE A 241 19.64 2.23 14.71
CA PHE A 241 18.31 1.99 15.28
C PHE A 241 18.08 0.50 15.61
N LEU A 242 17.04 0.22 16.43
CA LEU A 242 16.61 -1.14 16.75
C LEU A 242 15.56 -1.61 15.76
N ILE A 243 15.68 -2.87 15.33
CA ILE A 243 14.64 -3.59 14.59
C ILE A 243 14.16 -4.73 15.46
N ARG A 244 12.86 -4.87 15.63
CA ARG A 244 12.28 -6.06 16.26
C ARG A 244 12.31 -7.20 15.23
N GLY A 245 13.11 -8.22 15.49
CA GLY A 245 13.11 -9.46 14.71
C GLY A 245 11.90 -10.34 15.07
N SER A 246 11.38 -11.06 14.09
CA SER A 246 10.44 -12.17 14.28
C SER A 246 11.18 -13.40 14.80
#